data_e4e90e3535f2cc8d6116085434b5730d
#
_entry.id   e4e90e3535f2cc8d6116085434b5730d
#
_cell.length_a   1.000
_cell.length_b   1.000
_cell.length_c   1.000
_cell.angle_alpha   90.00
_cell.angle_beta   90.00
_cell.angle_gamma   90.00
#
_symmetry.space_group_name_H-M   'P 1'
#
loop_
_entity.id
_entity.type
_entity.pdbx_description
1 polymer ?
#
loop_
_entity_poly.entity_id
_entity_poly.type
_entity_poly.pdbx_seq_one_letter_code
_entity_poly.pdbx_strand_id
1 'polypeptide(L)'
;GQGQGGWGPNDGGNPGGTGSGGVEPVREVEEADIVHLEGDTLYMLNGYRGLVTVDLQDPSTPRVLSAHPVLGNPVDMYVEDDVAYVIVCSDLGFWYGYYGQRRGVGGLGLDQSGNLGDYPVGSKLVAVDVEDPSNPRTIVEIEIEGLVRDSRKVGDTVYLVSTCYSWYNEVV
;
A
#
# COMPACT_ATOMS: atom_id res chain seq x y z
N GLY A 1 55.57 -34.80 -46.12
CA GLY A 1 56.25 -34.24 -45.01
C GLY A 1 55.22 -33.81 -43.95
N GLN A 2 55.16 -34.57 -42.90
CA GLN A 2 54.23 -34.31 -41.77
C GLN A 2 54.93 -33.38 -40.79
N GLY A 3 54.23 -32.42 -40.27
CA GLY A 3 54.65 -31.57 -39.19
C GLY A 3 53.47 -31.34 -38.25
N GLN A 4 53.41 -32.13 -37.18
CA GLN A 4 52.53 -31.90 -36.07
C GLN A 4 53.17 -30.92 -35.09
N GLY A 5 52.52 -29.80 -34.84
CA GLY A 5 52.87 -28.84 -33.79
C GLY A 5 51.86 -28.92 -32.67
N GLY A 6 52.27 -29.52 -31.54
CA GLY A 6 51.51 -29.60 -30.32
C GLY A 6 51.52 -28.27 -29.57
N TRP A 7 50.36 -27.83 -29.14
CA TRP A 7 50.18 -26.73 -28.18
C TRP A 7 49.97 -27.30 -26.79
N GLY A 8 50.93 -27.07 -25.92
CA GLY A 8 50.80 -27.39 -24.51
C GLY A 8 49.92 -26.38 -23.74
N PRO A 9 49.32 -26.80 -22.65
CA PRO A 9 48.51 -25.88 -21.85
C PRO A 9 49.41 -24.98 -20.99
N ASN A 10 49.13 -23.71 -21.02
CA ASN A 10 49.81 -22.67 -20.26
C ASN A 10 49.16 -22.62 -18.85
N ASP A 11 49.84 -23.19 -17.86
CA ASP A 11 49.49 -23.07 -16.43
C ASP A 11 49.87 -21.66 -15.95
N GLY A 12 48.93 -20.74 -16.06
CA GLY A 12 48.97 -19.40 -15.45
C GLY A 12 48.31 -19.44 -14.09
N GLY A 13 49.07 -19.72 -13.03
CA GLY A 13 48.57 -19.62 -11.66
C GLY A 13 48.15 -18.20 -11.33
N ASN A 14 46.87 -18.05 -10.94
CA ASN A 14 46.33 -16.83 -10.39
C ASN A 14 46.45 -16.87 -8.87
N PRO A 15 47.23 -16.00 -8.22
CA PRO A 15 47.30 -15.97 -6.75
C PRO A 15 45.99 -15.38 -6.19
N GLY A 16 45.45 -16.09 -5.21
CA GLY A 16 44.18 -15.88 -4.56
C GLY A 16 43.91 -14.44 -4.13
N GLY A 17 42.83 -13.92 -4.63
CA GLY A 17 42.13 -12.81 -4.04
C GLY A 17 41.16 -13.37 -2.99
N THR A 18 41.50 -13.20 -1.70
CA THR A 18 40.57 -13.37 -0.60
C THR A 18 39.56 -12.24 -0.66
N GLY A 19 38.53 -12.39 -1.49
CA GLY A 19 37.34 -11.55 -1.44
C GLY A 19 36.61 -11.86 -0.14
N SER A 20 36.70 -10.98 0.85
CA SER A 20 35.78 -10.96 1.96
C SER A 20 34.39 -10.70 1.36
N GLY A 21 33.61 -11.76 1.23
CA GLY A 21 32.20 -11.66 0.89
C GLY A 21 31.48 -10.94 2.02
N GLY A 22 31.39 -9.64 1.91
CA GLY A 22 30.42 -8.88 2.69
C GLY A 22 29.05 -9.39 2.26
N VAL A 23 28.36 -10.07 3.16
CA VAL A 23 26.95 -10.37 2.99
C VAL A 23 26.26 -9.01 3.00
N GLU A 24 25.89 -8.52 1.81
CA GLU A 24 24.98 -7.37 1.73
C GLU A 24 23.73 -7.73 2.51
N PRO A 25 23.27 -6.89 3.45
CA PRO A 25 22.05 -7.17 4.16
C PRO A 25 20.93 -7.26 3.11
N VAL A 26 20.33 -8.44 3.02
CA VAL A 26 19.13 -8.64 2.21
C VAL A 26 18.09 -7.70 2.82
N ARG A 27 17.78 -6.62 2.13
CA ARG A 27 16.67 -5.75 2.50
C ARG A 27 15.40 -6.55 2.25
N GLU A 28 14.73 -6.89 3.32
CA GLU A 28 13.42 -7.50 3.23
C GLU A 28 12.46 -6.50 2.59
N VAL A 29 11.90 -6.90 1.45
CA VAL A 29 10.87 -6.13 0.75
C VAL A 29 9.54 -6.71 1.15
N GLU A 30 8.75 -5.93 1.86
CA GLU A 30 7.40 -6.30 2.26
C GLU A 30 6.42 -5.85 1.19
N GLU A 31 5.63 -6.79 0.68
CA GLU A 31 4.49 -6.48 -0.20
C GLU A 31 3.31 -6.09 0.67
N ALA A 32 2.64 -5.01 0.30
CA ALA A 32 1.44 -4.56 0.96
C ALA A 32 0.26 -5.48 0.65
N ASP A 33 -0.62 -5.67 1.63
CA ASP A 33 -1.85 -6.44 1.47
C ASP A 33 -3.00 -5.72 2.20
N ILE A 34 -4.21 -5.95 1.75
CA ILE A 34 -5.43 -5.51 2.45
C ILE A 34 -5.85 -6.50 3.55
N VAL A 35 -5.09 -7.57 3.72
CA VAL A 35 -5.27 -8.58 4.75
C VAL A 35 -3.91 -8.93 5.36
N HIS A 36 -3.77 -8.79 6.67
CA HIS A 36 -2.54 -9.09 7.39
C HIS A 36 -2.85 -9.96 8.60
N LEU A 37 -2.04 -10.98 8.85
CA LEU A 37 -2.15 -11.87 10.01
C LEU A 37 -0.93 -11.69 10.90
N GLU A 38 -1.14 -11.25 12.14
CA GLU A 38 -0.09 -11.15 13.15
C GLU A 38 -0.51 -11.95 14.39
N GLY A 39 0.27 -13.01 14.70
CA GLY A 39 -0.11 -13.94 15.75
C GLY A 39 -1.46 -14.58 15.46
N ASP A 40 -2.39 -14.41 16.39
CA ASP A 40 -3.78 -14.88 16.28
C ASP A 40 -4.76 -13.77 15.87
N THR A 41 -4.26 -12.58 15.49
CA THR A 41 -5.09 -11.45 15.08
C THR A 41 -5.02 -11.25 13.58
N LEU A 42 -6.17 -11.27 12.94
CA LEU A 42 -6.30 -10.94 11.52
C LEU A 42 -6.78 -9.50 11.38
N TYR A 43 -6.02 -8.71 10.63
CA TYR A 43 -6.36 -7.36 10.23
C TYR A 43 -6.87 -7.37 8.79
N MET A 44 -8.01 -6.74 8.55
CA MET A 44 -8.61 -6.65 7.21
C MET A 44 -9.03 -5.22 6.93
N LEU A 45 -8.60 -4.68 5.80
CA LEU A 45 -9.02 -3.37 5.34
C LEU A 45 -10.20 -3.50 4.38
N ASN A 46 -11.33 -2.88 4.74
CA ASN A 46 -12.59 -2.97 4.00
C ASN A 46 -13.16 -1.57 3.71
N GLY A 47 -13.54 -1.32 2.45
CA GLY A 47 -14.05 0.00 2.02
C GLY A 47 -15.35 0.46 2.70
N TYR A 48 -16.11 -0.45 3.32
CA TYR A 48 -17.35 -0.11 4.02
C TYR A 48 -17.20 0.01 5.54
N ARG A 49 -16.27 -0.75 6.13
CA ARG A 49 -16.10 -0.87 7.56
C ARG A 49 -14.81 -0.27 8.09
N GLY A 50 -13.88 0.05 7.19
CA GLY A 50 -12.53 0.48 7.52
C GLY A 50 -11.66 -0.71 7.94
N LEU A 51 -10.84 -0.52 8.98
CA LEU A 51 -9.97 -1.54 9.54
C LEU A 51 -10.78 -2.46 10.45
N VAL A 52 -10.90 -3.72 10.07
CA VAL A 52 -11.57 -4.77 10.85
C VAL A 52 -10.52 -5.68 11.46
N THR A 53 -10.62 -5.92 12.77
CA THR A 53 -9.76 -6.85 13.50
C THR A 53 -10.56 -8.09 13.90
N VAL A 54 -9.95 -9.26 13.74
CA VAL A 54 -10.59 -10.55 14.00
C VAL A 54 -9.67 -11.43 14.86
N ASP A 55 -10.20 -11.98 15.90
CA ASP A 55 -9.55 -12.98 16.74
C ASP A 55 -9.66 -14.36 16.05
N LEU A 56 -8.51 -14.98 15.79
CA LEU A 56 -8.35 -16.32 15.24
C LEU A 56 -7.68 -17.29 16.21
N GLN A 57 -7.69 -17.01 17.53
CA GLN A 57 -7.16 -17.93 18.53
C GLN A 57 -7.78 -19.34 18.40
N ASP A 58 -9.07 -19.39 18.06
CA ASP A 58 -9.72 -20.60 17.55
C ASP A 58 -10.20 -20.36 16.10
N PRO A 59 -9.45 -20.82 15.08
CA PRO A 59 -9.80 -20.59 13.68
C PRO A 59 -11.13 -21.23 13.24
N SER A 60 -11.67 -22.15 14.03
CA SER A 60 -13.00 -22.75 13.78
C SER A 60 -14.14 -21.83 14.22
N THR A 61 -13.84 -20.86 15.09
CA THR A 61 -14.80 -19.89 15.64
C THR A 61 -14.25 -18.46 15.64
N PRO A 62 -13.99 -17.88 14.43
CA PRO A 62 -13.42 -16.55 14.31
C PRO A 62 -14.35 -15.49 14.90
N ARG A 63 -13.78 -14.52 15.61
CA ARG A 63 -14.54 -13.48 16.29
C ARG A 63 -14.07 -12.09 15.90
N VAL A 64 -14.96 -11.27 15.35
CA VAL A 64 -14.68 -9.86 15.11
C VAL A 64 -14.45 -9.15 16.45
N LEU A 65 -13.29 -8.55 16.63
CA LEU A 65 -12.93 -7.76 17.81
C LEU A 65 -13.39 -6.32 17.65
N SER A 66 -13.10 -5.73 16.49
CA SER A 66 -13.47 -4.34 16.22
C SER A 66 -13.69 -4.07 14.73
N ALA A 67 -14.26 -2.90 14.44
CA ALA A 67 -14.32 -2.29 13.13
C ALA A 67 -14.08 -0.79 13.30
N HIS A 68 -12.87 -0.35 13.01
CA HIS A 68 -12.45 1.04 13.13
C HIS A 68 -12.67 1.78 11.80
N PRO A 69 -13.45 2.88 11.77
CA PRO A 69 -13.77 3.57 10.54
C PRO A 69 -12.52 4.19 9.89
N VAL A 70 -12.24 3.80 8.67
CA VAL A 70 -11.26 4.46 7.78
C VAL A 70 -11.97 4.70 6.45
N LEU A 71 -12.15 5.97 6.10
CA LEU A 71 -12.93 6.35 4.92
C LEU A 71 -12.05 6.36 3.67
N GLY A 72 -12.46 5.62 2.64
CA GLY A 72 -11.81 5.54 1.33
C GLY A 72 -11.82 4.14 0.77
N ASN A 73 -11.38 4.01 -0.49
CA ASN A 73 -11.17 2.71 -1.10
C ASN A 73 -9.82 2.15 -0.63
N PRO A 74 -9.77 0.93 -0.13
CA PRO A 74 -8.53 0.28 0.28
C PRO A 74 -7.53 0.21 -0.88
N VAL A 75 -6.29 0.55 -0.57
CA VAL A 75 -5.16 0.39 -1.50
C VAL A 75 -4.21 -0.64 -0.93
N ASP A 76 -3.64 -0.35 0.23
CA ASP A 76 -2.62 -1.16 0.87
C ASP A 76 -2.68 -1.02 2.39
N MET A 77 -2.09 -1.98 3.11
CA MET A 77 -1.93 -1.93 4.56
C MET A 77 -0.63 -2.60 4.98
N TYR A 78 0.02 -2.05 6.00
CA TYR A 78 1.13 -2.66 6.72
C TYR A 78 0.81 -2.65 8.20
N VAL A 79 1.17 -3.71 8.93
CA VAL A 79 1.05 -3.76 10.39
C VAL A 79 2.42 -4.03 10.97
N GLU A 80 2.89 -3.19 11.88
CA GLU A 80 4.20 -3.29 12.51
C GLU A 80 4.20 -2.53 13.83
N ASP A 81 4.83 -3.10 14.84
CA ASP A 81 4.99 -2.48 16.16
C ASP A 81 3.67 -1.93 16.73
N ASP A 82 2.60 -2.74 16.67
CA ASP A 82 1.27 -2.38 17.15
C ASP A 82 0.62 -1.19 16.41
N VAL A 83 1.11 -0.86 15.20
CA VAL A 83 0.53 0.18 14.35
C VAL A 83 0.12 -0.38 13.00
N ALA A 84 -1.13 -0.15 12.60
CA ALA A 84 -1.60 -0.41 11.26
C ALA A 84 -1.49 0.87 10.41
N TYR A 85 -0.64 0.83 9.38
CA TYR A 85 -0.48 1.88 8.37
C TYR A 85 -1.39 1.58 7.20
N VAL A 86 -2.49 2.28 7.10
CA VAL A 86 -3.56 2.04 6.14
C VAL A 86 -3.50 3.08 5.03
N ILE A 87 -3.46 2.65 3.78
CA ILE A 87 -3.49 3.51 2.60
C ILE A 87 -4.84 3.38 1.93
N VAL A 88 -5.55 4.50 1.82
CA VAL A 88 -6.84 4.58 1.15
C VAL A 88 -6.84 5.67 0.09
N CYS A 89 -7.62 5.50 -0.97
CA CYS A 89 -7.85 6.55 -1.94
C CYS A 89 -9.33 6.96 -1.98
N SER A 90 -9.58 8.25 -2.15
CA SER A 90 -10.92 8.78 -2.38
C SER A 90 -11.17 8.90 -3.89
N ASP A 91 -11.63 7.82 -4.50
CA ASP A 91 -11.99 7.79 -5.94
C ASP A 91 -13.47 8.13 -6.18
N LEU A 92 -14.17 8.53 -5.12
CA LEU A 92 -15.60 8.84 -5.17
C LEU A 92 -15.93 9.96 -6.15
N GLY A 93 -15.00 10.92 -6.36
CA GLY A 93 -15.19 12.02 -7.28
C GLY A 93 -15.36 11.59 -8.74
N PHE A 94 -14.60 10.60 -9.20
CA PHE A 94 -14.68 10.13 -10.58
C PHE A 94 -15.97 9.33 -10.86
N TRP A 95 -16.34 8.42 -9.97
CA TRP A 95 -17.52 7.58 -10.14
C TRP A 95 -18.81 8.37 -10.03
N TYR A 96 -18.92 9.28 -9.08
CA TYR A 96 -20.13 10.09 -8.90
C TYR A 96 -20.24 11.22 -9.93
N GLY A 97 -19.14 11.84 -10.35
CA GLY A 97 -19.13 12.85 -11.40
C GLY A 97 -19.57 12.28 -12.75
N TYR A 98 -19.09 11.10 -13.11
CA TYR A 98 -19.41 10.48 -14.41
C TYR A 98 -20.78 9.80 -14.45
N TYR A 99 -21.20 9.11 -13.38
CA TYR A 99 -22.49 8.42 -13.32
C TYR A 99 -23.62 9.24 -12.72
N GLY A 100 -23.32 10.18 -11.85
CA GLY A 100 -24.32 11.06 -11.23
C GLY A 100 -24.99 11.99 -12.23
N GLN A 101 -24.26 12.54 -13.20
CA GLN A 101 -24.83 13.38 -14.25
C GLN A 101 -25.81 12.62 -15.16
N ARG A 102 -25.66 11.32 -15.33
CA ARG A 102 -26.53 10.53 -16.20
C ARG A 102 -27.81 10.01 -15.55
N ARG A 103 -27.92 10.02 -14.22
CA ARG A 103 -29.05 9.40 -13.51
C ARG A 103 -29.83 10.33 -12.59
N GLY A 104 -29.50 11.60 -12.49
CA GLY A 104 -30.28 12.55 -11.67
C GLY A 104 -30.39 12.11 -10.19
N VAL A 105 -29.40 11.39 -9.67
CA VAL A 105 -29.36 10.97 -8.26
C VAL A 105 -28.96 12.18 -7.43
N GLY A 106 -29.91 13.07 -7.24
CA GLY A 106 -29.78 14.17 -6.29
C GLY A 106 -29.66 13.56 -4.90
N GLY A 107 -28.50 13.70 -4.28
CA GLY A 107 -28.33 13.27 -2.92
C GLY A 107 -26.90 13.25 -2.38
N LEU A 108 -25.88 13.38 -3.21
CA LEU A 108 -24.51 13.29 -2.74
C LEU A 108 -23.69 14.50 -3.20
N GLY A 109 -23.76 15.59 -2.40
CA GLY A 109 -22.72 16.61 -2.35
C GLY A 109 -22.48 17.47 -3.61
N LEU A 110 -23.34 17.39 -4.63
CA LEU A 110 -23.30 18.35 -5.73
C LEU A 110 -23.87 19.68 -5.24
N ASP A 111 -23.13 20.77 -5.45
CA ASP A 111 -23.68 22.10 -5.28
C ASP A 111 -24.79 22.35 -6.33
N GLN A 112 -25.54 23.45 -6.18
CA GLN A 112 -26.63 23.81 -7.10
C GLN A 112 -26.16 24.05 -8.55
N SER A 113 -24.85 24.09 -8.77
CA SER A 113 -24.21 24.25 -10.08
C SER A 113 -23.79 22.91 -10.69
N GLY A 114 -24.01 21.77 -9.99
CA GLY A 114 -23.62 20.43 -10.46
C GLY A 114 -22.13 20.15 -10.31
N ASN A 115 -21.41 20.98 -9.57
CA ASN A 115 -20.02 20.71 -9.23
C ASN A 115 -19.97 19.80 -8.02
N LEU A 116 -19.14 18.79 -8.10
CA LEU A 116 -18.65 18.09 -6.91
C LEU A 116 -17.94 19.17 -6.09
N GLY A 117 -18.54 19.57 -4.95
CA GLY A 117 -17.84 20.41 -3.99
C GLY A 117 -16.45 19.82 -3.74
N ASP A 118 -15.54 20.56 -3.12
CA ASP A 118 -14.16 20.16 -2.82
C ASP A 118 -14.07 18.78 -2.11
N TYR A 119 -14.45 17.72 -2.81
CA TYR A 119 -14.12 16.37 -2.39
C TYR A 119 -12.64 16.20 -2.75
N PRO A 120 -11.78 16.03 -1.78
CA PRO A 120 -10.37 15.84 -2.05
C PRO A 120 -10.22 14.55 -2.88
N VAL A 121 -9.95 14.72 -4.17
CA VAL A 121 -9.48 13.62 -5.00
C VAL A 121 -8.04 13.39 -4.60
N GLY A 122 -7.80 12.38 -3.83
CA GLY A 122 -6.48 12.12 -3.30
C GLY A 122 -6.42 10.80 -2.56
N SER A 123 -5.30 10.57 -1.94
CA SER A 123 -5.10 9.41 -1.07
C SER A 123 -4.75 9.87 0.33
N LYS A 124 -4.88 8.96 1.28
CA LYS A 124 -4.48 9.18 2.67
C LYS A 124 -3.69 7.99 3.15
N LEU A 125 -2.69 8.29 3.96
CA LEU A 125 -2.09 7.33 4.89
C LEU A 125 -2.71 7.58 6.27
N VAL A 126 -3.29 6.56 6.86
CA VAL A 126 -3.86 6.59 8.21
C VAL A 126 -3.08 5.64 9.09
N ALA A 127 -2.43 6.15 10.13
CA ALA A 127 -1.82 5.32 11.15
C ALA A 127 -2.84 5.07 12.27
N VAL A 128 -3.05 3.80 12.59
CA VAL A 128 -4.00 3.33 13.60
C VAL A 128 -3.24 2.54 14.64
N ASP A 129 -3.32 2.97 15.90
CA ASP A 129 -2.86 2.20 17.05
C ASP A 129 -3.75 0.95 17.20
N VAL A 130 -3.10 -0.21 17.21
CA VAL A 130 -3.75 -1.52 17.32
C VAL A 130 -3.15 -2.38 18.45
N GLU A 131 -2.42 -1.75 19.42
CA GLU A 131 -1.94 -2.41 20.63
C GLU A 131 -3.07 -3.18 21.35
N ASP A 132 -4.26 -2.59 21.38
CA ASP A 132 -5.50 -3.29 21.75
C ASP A 132 -6.35 -3.48 20.47
N PRO A 133 -6.33 -4.65 19.82
CA PRO A 133 -7.10 -4.91 18.62
C PRO A 133 -8.62 -4.79 18.79
N SER A 134 -9.11 -4.80 20.02
CA SER A 134 -10.54 -4.61 20.33
C SER A 134 -10.95 -3.13 20.42
N ASN A 135 -9.96 -2.21 20.49
CA ASN A 135 -10.20 -0.77 20.64
C ASN A 135 -9.19 0.09 19.86
N PRO A 136 -9.07 -0.10 18.52
CA PRO A 136 -8.14 0.65 17.70
C PRO A 136 -8.40 2.16 17.73
N ARG A 137 -7.34 2.97 17.53
CA ARG A 137 -7.42 4.42 17.56
C ARG A 137 -6.59 5.04 16.45
N THR A 138 -7.14 5.99 15.71
CA THR A 138 -6.36 6.78 14.76
C THR A 138 -5.32 7.63 15.48
N ILE A 139 -4.05 7.46 15.11
CA ILE A 139 -2.93 8.27 15.61
C ILE A 139 -2.78 9.53 14.75
N VAL A 140 -2.74 9.34 13.44
CA VAL A 140 -2.53 10.43 12.47
C VAL A 140 -3.12 10.09 11.10
N GLU A 141 -3.58 11.10 10.38
CA GLU A 141 -3.94 11.03 8.96
C GLU A 141 -3.03 11.97 8.18
N ILE A 142 -2.45 11.49 7.09
CA ILE A 142 -1.57 12.24 6.19
C ILE A 142 -2.19 12.22 4.81
N GLU A 143 -2.48 13.41 4.28
CA GLU A 143 -2.97 13.53 2.90
C GLU A 143 -1.83 13.33 1.90
N ILE A 144 -2.11 12.58 0.83
CA ILE A 144 -1.17 12.27 -0.25
C ILE A 144 -1.76 12.79 -1.54
N GLU A 145 -1.00 13.64 -2.23
CA GLU A 145 -1.42 14.18 -3.51
C GLU A 145 -1.57 13.07 -4.57
N GLY A 146 -2.71 13.08 -5.27
CA GLY A 146 -3.04 12.11 -6.30
C GLY A 146 -3.57 10.78 -5.74
N LEU A 147 -3.77 9.84 -6.65
CA LEU A 147 -4.28 8.51 -6.33
C LEU A 147 -3.11 7.53 -6.21
N VAL A 148 -2.87 7.02 -5.02
CA VAL A 148 -1.88 5.96 -4.80
C VAL A 148 -2.33 4.70 -5.55
N ARG A 149 -1.40 4.11 -6.30
CA ARG A 149 -1.63 2.93 -7.14
C ARG A 149 -0.90 1.71 -6.63
N ASP A 150 0.20 1.95 -5.95
CA ASP A 150 1.05 0.88 -5.42
C ASP A 150 1.92 1.42 -4.28
N SER A 151 2.30 0.56 -3.37
CA SER A 151 3.24 0.88 -2.31
C SER A 151 4.21 -0.27 -2.04
N ARG A 152 5.36 0.06 -1.46
CA ARG A 152 6.34 -0.93 -1.00
C ARG A 152 7.02 -0.41 0.25
N LYS A 153 7.17 -1.29 1.22
CA LYS A 153 7.94 -1.01 2.44
C LYS A 153 9.32 -1.65 2.32
N VAL A 154 10.36 -0.89 2.67
CA VAL A 154 11.74 -1.36 2.71
C VAL A 154 12.39 -0.85 4.01
N GLY A 155 12.57 -1.71 4.96
CA GLY A 155 12.93 -1.31 6.33
C GLY A 155 11.89 -0.34 6.88
N ASP A 156 12.32 0.77 7.46
CA ASP A 156 11.45 1.78 8.09
C ASP A 156 10.85 2.80 7.10
N THR A 157 10.92 2.52 5.78
CA THR A 157 10.49 3.48 4.76
C THR A 157 9.42 2.88 3.86
N VAL A 158 8.29 3.57 3.74
CA VAL A 158 7.24 3.24 2.77
C VAL A 158 7.38 4.12 1.53
N TYR A 159 7.51 3.50 0.37
CA TYR A 159 7.54 4.13 -0.95
C TYR A 159 6.16 4.06 -1.57
N LEU A 160 5.67 5.18 -2.06
CA LEU A 160 4.35 5.29 -2.67
C LEU A 160 4.48 5.72 -4.13
N VAL A 161 3.66 5.11 -5.00
CA VAL A 161 3.49 5.53 -6.39
C VAL A 161 2.10 6.10 -6.53
N SER A 162 2.01 7.43 -6.78
CA SER A 162 0.74 8.10 -7.00
C SER A 162 0.61 8.65 -8.42
N THR A 163 -0.62 8.78 -8.90
CA THR A 163 -0.97 9.39 -10.18
C THR A 163 -1.78 10.64 -9.92
N CYS A 164 -1.24 11.79 -10.36
CA CYS A 164 -1.94 13.07 -10.35
C CYS A 164 -2.50 13.35 -11.73
N TYR A 165 -3.79 13.68 -11.82
CA TYR A 165 -4.42 14.13 -13.04
C TYR A 165 -4.43 15.66 -13.04
N SER A 166 -3.61 16.26 -13.91
CA SER A 166 -3.65 17.70 -14.15
C SER A 166 -4.56 17.97 -15.35
N TRP A 167 -5.70 18.61 -15.12
CA TRP A 167 -6.52 19.17 -16.19
C TRP A 167 -5.92 20.51 -16.56
N TYR A 168 -5.11 20.56 -17.61
CA TYR A 168 -4.74 21.84 -18.21
C TYR A 168 -5.98 22.42 -18.88
N ASN A 169 -6.66 23.33 -18.20
CA ASN A 169 -7.50 24.29 -18.89
C ASN A 169 -6.56 25.37 -19.46
N GLU A 170 -6.01 25.15 -20.65
CA GLU A 170 -5.51 26.25 -21.44
C GLU A 170 -6.73 27.11 -21.81
N VAL A 171 -6.92 28.18 -21.05
CA VAL A 171 -7.75 29.29 -21.51
C VAL A 171 -6.90 30.08 -22.49
N VAL A 172 -7.11 29.84 -23.78
CA VAL A 172 -6.62 30.70 -24.88
C VAL A 172 -7.55 31.88 -25.04
#